data_6b66d15a5fbc9a1fad823373dcbea932
#
_entry.id   6b66d15a5fbc9a1fad823373dcbea932
#
_cell.length_a   1.000
_cell.length_b   1.000
_cell.length_c   1.000
_cell.angle_alpha   90.00
_cell.angle_beta   90.00
_cell.angle_gamma   90.00
#
_symmetry.space_group_name_H-M   'P 1'
#
loop_
_entity.id
_entity.type
_entity.pdbx_description
1 polymer ?
#
loop_
_entity_poly.entity_id
_entity_poly.type
_entity_poly.pdbx_seq_one_letter_code
_entity_poly.pdbx_strand_id
1 'polypeptide(L)'
;MKKQRCPNPIFSARCPNPIFSARCPNPIPSEVNMNIREKYEQFEMEHLSEYASKALLSKGRMLHEPKCEIRTDFQRDRDRILHSKSFRRLKHKTQVFLSPEGDHYRTRLTHTLEVSQISRTIARSLNLNEDLTEAIALGHDLGHTPFGHTGERILKKLCNEFKHNEQSLRVVDILEIRNGKPGLNLTFEVRDGILNHPLKYEPATLEGQIVSISDRIAYINHDIDDAIRGHIITNIPDKFLKHLGSSHGQRINTMILDIIQNSENKNSIIMSDEVATLTTELRDFLFENVYYNKIAKSEEDKTMFIVEKIYEYYTKNFDSLPEFYVNIYNNNNFSKKEIIKDYIAGMTDRYAMKVFEELYIPKPWL
;
A
#
# COMPACT_ATOMS: atom_id res chain seq x y z
N MET A 1 31.62 53.93 -33.84
CA MET A 1 32.37 53.24 -34.90
C MET A 1 32.33 51.74 -34.61
N LYS A 2 31.92 50.96 -35.62
CA LYS A 2 31.98 49.49 -35.80
C LYS A 2 31.30 48.56 -34.78
N LYS A 3 30.08 48.15 -35.17
CA LYS A 3 29.40 46.93 -34.79
C LYS A 3 30.17 45.73 -35.36
N GLN A 4 30.51 44.75 -34.55
CA GLN A 4 30.87 43.40 -35.03
C GLN A 4 29.70 42.45 -34.86
N ARG A 5 29.24 41.87 -35.98
CA ARG A 5 28.27 40.79 -36.10
C ARG A 5 29.02 39.46 -35.92
N CYS A 6 28.47 38.56 -35.12
CA CYS A 6 28.86 37.15 -35.14
C CYS A 6 28.08 36.40 -36.23
N PRO A 7 28.68 35.45 -36.97
CA PRO A 7 28.00 34.70 -38.02
C PRO A 7 27.31 33.43 -37.52
N ASN A 8 26.13 33.13 -38.09
CA ASN A 8 25.46 31.85 -37.98
C ASN A 8 26.27 30.72 -38.64
N PRO A 9 26.28 29.53 -38.11
CA PRO A 9 26.47 28.36 -38.93
C PRO A 9 25.20 27.56 -39.11
N ILE A 10 24.80 27.41 -40.35
CA ILE A 10 23.86 26.44 -40.87
C ILE A 10 24.54 25.07 -40.79
N PHE A 11 23.95 24.11 -40.12
CA PHE A 11 24.10 22.68 -40.45
C PHE A 11 22.80 21.94 -40.24
N SER A 12 22.21 21.60 -41.40
CA SER A 12 21.14 20.62 -41.50
C SER A 12 21.74 19.19 -41.42
N ALA A 13 21.41 18.46 -40.37
CA ALA A 13 21.57 17.00 -40.39
C ALA A 13 20.19 16.36 -40.18
N ARG A 14 19.70 15.68 -41.22
CA ARG A 14 18.50 14.82 -41.17
C ARG A 14 18.82 13.59 -40.31
N CYS A 15 18.06 13.40 -39.25
CA CYS A 15 18.01 12.10 -38.54
C CYS A 15 17.07 11.15 -39.23
N PRO A 16 17.47 9.90 -39.50
CA PRO A 16 16.58 8.89 -39.99
C PRO A 16 15.92 8.09 -38.87
N ASN A 17 14.61 7.91 -38.98
CA ASN A 17 13.68 6.98 -38.35
C ASN A 17 13.29 7.13 -36.86
N PRO A 18 11.96 7.10 -36.58
CA PRO A 18 11.38 7.31 -35.28
C PRO A 18 11.05 5.98 -34.59
N ILE A 19 11.88 5.54 -33.69
CA ILE A 19 11.50 4.54 -32.68
C ILE A 19 12.07 5.02 -31.35
N PHE A 20 11.20 5.28 -30.38
CA PHE A 20 11.44 5.86 -29.06
C PHE A 20 11.74 7.38 -29.03
N SER A 21 10.68 8.18 -28.97
CA SER A 21 10.79 9.54 -28.48
C SER A 21 10.99 9.52 -26.96
N ALA A 22 12.25 9.44 -26.51
CA ALA A 22 12.60 9.92 -25.20
C ALA A 22 12.21 11.41 -25.15
N ARG A 23 11.23 11.79 -24.34
CA ARG A 23 10.93 13.19 -24.07
C ARG A 23 12.20 13.79 -23.48
N CYS A 24 12.81 14.74 -24.18
CA CYS A 24 13.87 15.53 -23.57
C CYS A 24 13.37 16.12 -22.27
N PRO A 25 14.10 16.03 -21.16
CA PRO A 25 13.74 16.70 -19.92
C PRO A 25 13.61 18.21 -20.22
N ASN A 26 12.51 18.81 -19.74
CA ASN A 26 12.34 20.25 -19.84
C ASN A 26 13.57 20.96 -19.21
N PRO A 27 14.06 22.06 -19.79
CA PRO A 27 15.18 22.79 -19.20
C PRO A 27 14.83 23.22 -17.77
N ILE A 28 15.74 22.98 -16.84
CA ILE A 28 15.61 23.38 -15.43
C ILE A 28 15.50 24.91 -15.38
N PRO A 29 14.47 25.51 -14.74
CA PRO A 29 14.32 26.95 -14.60
C PRO A 29 15.51 27.54 -13.82
N SER A 30 15.90 28.81 -14.10
CA SER A 30 16.93 29.51 -13.32
C SER A 30 16.46 29.73 -11.88
N GLU A 31 17.31 29.54 -10.88
CA GLU A 31 17.03 29.58 -9.42
C GLU A 31 16.21 30.79 -8.93
N VAL A 32 16.22 31.88 -9.65
CA VAL A 32 15.66 33.20 -9.22
C VAL A 32 14.11 33.19 -9.22
N ASN A 33 13.45 32.25 -9.92
CA ASN A 33 11.96 32.23 -10.05
C ASN A 33 11.32 30.85 -9.78
N MET A 34 12.03 29.93 -9.14
CA MET A 34 11.50 28.60 -8.85
C MET A 34 10.48 28.65 -7.70
N ASN A 35 9.33 28.04 -7.90
CA ASN A 35 8.36 27.80 -6.82
C ASN A 35 8.88 26.71 -5.85
N ILE A 36 8.17 26.50 -4.73
CA ILE A 36 8.59 25.56 -3.67
C ILE A 36 8.71 24.13 -4.23
N ARG A 37 7.75 23.68 -5.03
CA ARG A 37 7.78 22.34 -5.68
C ARG A 37 9.03 22.19 -6.56
N GLU A 38 9.34 23.17 -7.40
CA GLU A 38 10.48 23.12 -8.31
C GLU A 38 11.82 23.02 -7.57
N LYS A 39 11.93 23.70 -6.42
CA LYS A 39 13.11 23.58 -5.55
C LYS A 39 13.25 22.16 -4.98
N TYR A 40 12.14 21.52 -4.58
CA TYR A 40 12.18 20.13 -4.11
C TYR A 40 12.49 19.15 -5.24
N GLU A 41 11.92 19.33 -6.43
CA GLU A 41 12.21 18.50 -7.61
C GLU A 41 13.70 18.64 -8.01
N GLN A 42 14.28 19.84 -7.91
CA GLN A 42 15.72 20.05 -8.13
C GLN A 42 16.54 19.35 -7.03
N PHE A 43 16.17 19.51 -5.77
CA PHE A 43 16.83 18.83 -4.66
C PHE A 43 16.85 17.31 -4.85
N GLU A 44 15.73 16.72 -5.27
CA GLU A 44 15.67 15.28 -5.61
C GLU A 44 16.65 14.90 -6.72
N MET A 45 16.78 15.75 -7.77
CA MET A 45 17.70 15.50 -8.89
C MET A 45 19.17 15.53 -8.45
N GLU A 46 19.53 16.39 -7.51
CA GLU A 46 20.92 16.63 -7.08
C GLU A 46 21.37 15.68 -5.96
N HIS A 47 20.45 15.26 -5.07
CA HIS A 47 20.82 14.60 -3.81
C HIS A 47 20.35 13.14 -3.70
N LEU A 48 19.27 12.75 -4.42
CA LEU A 48 18.85 11.37 -4.38
C LEU A 48 19.74 10.49 -5.26
N SER A 49 19.81 9.21 -4.89
CA SER A 49 20.50 8.16 -5.66
C SER A 49 20.12 8.19 -7.14
N GLU A 50 21.01 7.78 -8.02
CA GLU A 50 20.70 7.58 -9.44
C GLU A 50 19.57 6.58 -9.66
N TYR A 51 19.40 5.62 -8.75
CA TYR A 51 18.34 4.59 -8.79
C TYR A 51 17.01 5.06 -8.18
N ALA A 52 16.97 6.23 -7.54
CA ALA A 52 15.76 6.76 -6.91
C ALA A 52 14.75 7.23 -7.96
N SER A 53 13.47 6.99 -7.68
CA SER A 53 12.38 7.60 -8.44
C SER A 53 12.30 9.09 -8.07
N LYS A 54 12.44 9.96 -9.06
CA LYS A 54 12.40 11.43 -8.88
C LYS A 54 11.08 11.98 -9.40
N ALA A 55 10.44 12.84 -8.62
CA ALA A 55 9.10 13.36 -8.94
C ALA A 55 9.05 14.11 -10.29
N LEU A 56 10.15 14.79 -10.66
CA LEU A 56 10.29 15.45 -11.96
C LEU A 56 10.23 14.45 -13.14
N LEU A 57 10.71 13.22 -12.94
CA LEU A 57 10.81 12.17 -13.95
C LEU A 57 9.66 11.16 -13.86
N SER A 58 8.65 11.41 -13.03
CA SER A 58 7.49 10.54 -12.88
C SER A 58 6.80 10.29 -14.23
N LYS A 59 6.35 9.05 -14.46
CA LYS A 59 5.49 8.68 -15.60
C LYS A 59 4.11 9.37 -15.55
N GLY A 60 3.81 10.06 -14.43
CA GLY A 60 2.66 10.93 -14.28
C GLY A 60 1.38 10.19 -13.90
N ARG A 61 0.26 10.86 -14.13
CA ARG A 61 -1.10 10.45 -13.73
C ARG A 61 -1.91 10.01 -14.94
N MET A 62 -2.94 9.18 -14.72
CA MET A 62 -3.87 8.79 -15.80
C MET A 62 -4.64 10.00 -16.37
N LEU A 63 -5.10 10.89 -15.48
CA LEU A 63 -5.77 12.12 -15.87
C LEU A 63 -4.84 13.31 -15.63
N HIS A 64 -4.65 14.11 -16.68
CA HIS A 64 -3.84 15.33 -16.55
C HIS A 64 -4.43 16.29 -15.51
N GLU A 65 -3.56 16.81 -14.64
CA GLU A 65 -3.88 17.85 -13.65
C GLU A 65 -2.77 18.90 -13.63
N PRO A 66 -3.10 20.16 -13.31
CA PRO A 66 -2.09 21.19 -13.06
C PRO A 66 -1.16 20.78 -11.92
N LYS A 67 0.14 21.09 -12.07
CA LYS A 67 1.13 20.90 -11.01
C LYS A 67 0.81 21.80 -9.81
N CYS A 68 1.13 21.36 -8.61
CA CYS A 68 1.02 22.16 -7.39
C CYS A 68 2.25 23.09 -7.29
N GLU A 69 2.10 24.29 -6.77
CA GLU A 69 3.21 25.21 -6.59
C GLU A 69 4.10 24.84 -5.38
N ILE A 70 3.57 24.05 -4.43
CA ILE A 70 4.21 23.77 -3.15
C ILE A 70 4.72 22.34 -3.08
N ARG A 71 3.92 21.34 -3.56
CA ARG A 71 4.13 19.89 -3.35
C ARG A 71 4.51 19.19 -4.65
N THR A 72 5.46 18.25 -4.56
CA THR A 72 5.75 17.31 -5.64
C THR A 72 4.55 16.38 -5.89
N ASP A 73 4.56 15.63 -6.99
CA ASP A 73 3.46 14.72 -7.30
C ASP A 73 3.35 13.59 -6.28
N PHE A 74 4.48 13.07 -5.75
CA PHE A 74 4.47 12.02 -4.73
C PHE A 74 3.94 12.53 -3.38
N GLN A 75 4.29 13.76 -2.99
CA GLN A 75 3.70 14.40 -1.81
C GLN A 75 2.19 14.58 -1.93
N ARG A 76 1.71 14.96 -3.12
CA ARG A 76 0.26 15.06 -3.38
C ARG A 76 -0.42 13.70 -3.29
N ASP A 77 0.22 12.64 -3.73
CA ASP A 77 -0.35 11.28 -3.68
C ASP A 77 -0.46 10.78 -2.25
N ARG A 78 0.60 10.97 -1.45
CA ARG A 78 0.56 10.70 0.00
C ARG A 78 -0.61 11.42 0.67
N ASP A 79 -0.77 12.71 0.42
CA ASP A 79 -1.85 13.51 1.01
C ASP A 79 -3.24 13.01 0.57
N ARG A 80 -3.41 12.63 -0.70
CA ARG A 80 -4.67 12.07 -1.23
C ARG A 80 -5.05 10.77 -0.54
N ILE A 81 -4.08 9.88 -0.34
CA ILE A 81 -4.27 8.60 0.36
C ILE A 81 -4.65 8.87 1.82
N LEU A 82 -3.87 9.68 2.53
CA LEU A 82 -4.07 10.00 3.94
C LEU A 82 -5.46 10.60 4.21
N HIS A 83 -5.96 11.45 3.32
CA HIS A 83 -7.28 12.08 3.44
C HIS A 83 -8.43 11.24 2.88
N SER A 84 -8.18 10.04 2.33
CA SER A 84 -9.22 9.16 1.80
C SER A 84 -10.10 8.56 2.90
N LYS A 85 -11.32 8.13 2.55
CA LYS A 85 -12.21 7.43 3.46
C LYS A 85 -11.67 6.03 3.77
N SER A 86 -11.08 5.37 2.79
CA SER A 86 -10.53 4.01 2.94
C SER A 86 -9.38 3.99 3.93
N PHE A 87 -8.48 4.98 3.93
CA PHE A 87 -7.42 5.10 4.91
C PHE A 87 -7.97 5.22 6.34
N ARG A 88 -8.98 6.07 6.56
CA ARG A 88 -9.63 6.19 7.89
C ARG A 88 -10.29 4.91 8.37
N ARG A 89 -10.80 4.07 7.44
CA ARG A 89 -11.43 2.78 7.77
C ARG A 89 -10.44 1.75 8.30
N LEU A 90 -9.14 1.86 7.98
CA LEU A 90 -8.10 0.97 8.49
C LEU A 90 -8.05 0.93 10.02
N LYS A 91 -8.46 2.00 10.70
CA LYS A 91 -8.57 2.06 12.16
C LYS A 91 -9.47 0.96 12.77
N HIS A 92 -10.46 0.50 12.01
CA HIS A 92 -11.47 -0.46 12.47
C HIS A 92 -11.48 -1.75 11.64
N LYS A 93 -10.33 -2.09 11.04
CA LYS A 93 -10.09 -3.38 10.38
C LYS A 93 -9.05 -4.16 11.17
N THR A 94 -9.35 -5.41 11.46
CA THR A 94 -8.44 -6.36 12.10
C THR A 94 -7.18 -6.56 11.27
N GLN A 95 -6.03 -6.68 11.93
CA GLN A 95 -4.78 -7.10 11.30
C GLN A 95 -4.70 -8.63 11.26
N VAL A 96 -4.60 -9.29 12.39
CA VAL A 96 -4.49 -10.76 12.50
C VAL A 96 -5.55 -11.35 13.41
N PHE A 97 -5.66 -10.84 14.63
CA PHE A 97 -6.61 -11.35 15.63
C PHE A 97 -7.89 -10.54 15.60
N LEU A 98 -9.03 -11.22 15.48
CA LEU A 98 -10.35 -10.61 15.59
C LEU A 98 -10.42 -9.79 16.86
N SER A 99 -10.46 -8.47 16.66
CA SER A 99 -10.53 -7.41 17.67
C SER A 99 -10.78 -7.93 19.09
N PRO A 100 -9.76 -8.36 19.85
CA PRO A 100 -9.94 -8.72 21.23
C PRO A 100 -10.43 -7.49 21.99
N GLU A 101 -11.19 -7.70 23.05
CA GLU A 101 -11.52 -6.63 24.01
C GLU A 101 -10.22 -6.12 24.61
N GLY A 102 -9.73 -4.97 24.14
CA GLY A 102 -8.51 -4.33 24.64
C GLY A 102 -7.91 -3.32 23.68
N ASP A 103 -7.35 -2.24 24.23
CA ASP A 103 -6.84 -1.09 23.47
C ASP A 103 -5.43 -1.31 22.91
N HIS A 104 -4.81 -2.48 23.16
CA HIS A 104 -3.39 -2.73 22.88
C HIS A 104 -3.13 -3.56 21.62
N TYR A 105 -4.15 -4.08 20.95
CA TYR A 105 -3.99 -4.86 19.74
C TYR A 105 -3.88 -3.98 18.50
N ARG A 106 -3.06 -4.44 17.56
CA ARG A 106 -2.83 -3.70 16.32
C ARG A 106 -4.03 -3.73 15.38
N THR A 107 -4.34 -2.58 14.83
CA THR A 107 -5.27 -2.43 13.71
C THR A 107 -4.48 -2.29 12.40
N ARG A 108 -5.13 -2.40 11.24
CA ARG A 108 -4.47 -2.15 9.95
C ARG A 108 -3.90 -0.74 9.84
N LEU A 109 -4.50 0.25 10.50
CA LEU A 109 -3.94 1.59 10.53
C LEU A 109 -2.59 1.64 11.22
N THR A 110 -2.45 1.02 12.40
CA THR A 110 -1.19 1.02 13.13
C THR A 110 -0.12 0.20 12.40
N HIS A 111 -0.48 -0.94 11.80
CA HIS A 111 0.39 -1.70 10.91
C HIS A 111 0.88 -0.85 9.73
N THR A 112 -0.01 -0.18 9.01
CA THR A 112 0.34 0.69 7.88
C THR A 112 1.33 1.79 8.28
N LEU A 113 1.19 2.35 9.49
CA LEU A 113 2.13 3.35 10.03
C LEU A 113 3.49 2.72 10.38
N GLU A 114 3.52 1.51 10.92
CA GLU A 114 4.76 0.75 11.18
C GLU A 114 5.48 0.44 9.86
N VAL A 115 4.78 -0.04 8.84
CA VAL A 115 5.33 -0.25 7.48
C VAL A 115 5.91 1.04 6.93
N SER A 116 5.18 2.16 7.01
CA SER A 116 5.64 3.47 6.55
C SER A 116 6.91 3.92 7.28
N GLN A 117 6.97 3.75 8.61
CA GLN A 117 8.14 4.11 9.40
C GLN A 117 9.38 3.29 9.00
N ILE A 118 9.24 1.96 8.88
CA ILE A 118 10.34 1.07 8.48
C ILE A 118 10.81 1.42 7.07
N SER A 119 9.88 1.52 6.12
CA SER A 119 10.17 1.81 4.71
C SER A 119 10.92 3.14 4.53
N ARG A 120 10.46 4.19 5.20
CA ARG A 120 11.10 5.51 5.14
C ARG A 120 12.51 5.52 5.75
N THR A 121 12.74 4.73 6.80
CA THR A 121 14.06 4.59 7.39
C THR A 121 15.04 3.98 6.39
N ILE A 122 14.64 2.93 5.68
CA ILE A 122 15.46 2.28 4.65
C ILE A 122 15.65 3.24 3.45
N ALA A 123 14.57 3.84 2.94
CA ALA A 123 14.64 4.75 1.80
C ALA A 123 15.57 5.93 2.05
N ARG A 124 15.48 6.57 3.23
CA ARG A 124 16.38 7.67 3.62
C ARG A 124 17.83 7.23 3.66
N SER A 125 18.12 6.06 4.25
CA SER A 125 19.48 5.54 4.36
C SER A 125 20.12 5.20 3.02
N LEU A 126 19.30 4.85 2.01
CA LEU A 126 19.74 4.55 0.64
C LEU A 126 19.64 5.77 -0.31
N ASN A 127 19.32 6.97 0.20
CA ASN A 127 19.05 8.17 -0.59
C ASN A 127 17.98 7.95 -1.67
N LEU A 128 16.93 7.15 -1.38
CA LEU A 128 15.77 6.96 -2.23
C LEU A 128 14.66 7.94 -1.86
N ASN A 129 13.57 7.97 -2.66
CA ASN A 129 12.50 8.95 -2.47
C ASN A 129 11.56 8.58 -1.33
N GLU A 130 11.71 9.27 -0.18
CA GLU A 130 10.87 9.03 1.00
C GLU A 130 9.39 9.35 0.77
N ASP A 131 9.06 10.40 0.00
CA ASP A 131 7.66 10.78 -0.24
C ASP A 131 6.94 9.72 -1.09
N LEU A 132 7.62 9.14 -2.10
CA LEU A 132 7.09 8.02 -2.87
C LEU A 132 6.91 6.78 -1.99
N THR A 133 7.94 6.45 -1.21
CA THR A 133 7.92 5.31 -0.28
C THR A 133 6.76 5.42 0.70
N GLU A 134 6.56 6.59 1.31
CA GLU A 134 5.46 6.84 2.23
C GLU A 134 4.10 6.72 1.54
N ALA A 135 3.95 7.29 0.35
CA ALA A 135 2.70 7.20 -0.40
C ALA A 135 2.30 5.75 -0.72
N ILE A 136 3.26 4.92 -1.14
CA ILE A 136 3.02 3.49 -1.41
C ILE A 136 2.66 2.77 -0.10
N ALA A 137 3.44 2.99 0.97
CA ALA A 137 3.21 2.35 2.27
C ALA A 137 1.83 2.70 2.85
N LEU A 138 1.38 3.95 2.77
CA LEU A 138 0.05 4.34 3.22
C LEU A 138 -1.08 3.77 2.36
N GLY A 139 -0.79 3.44 1.10
CA GLY A 139 -1.78 2.96 0.13
C GLY A 139 -1.91 1.45 0.01
N HIS A 140 -0.90 0.68 0.42
CA HIS A 140 -0.79 -0.74 0.09
C HIS A 140 -1.98 -1.60 0.57
N ASP A 141 -2.52 -1.30 1.75
CA ASP A 141 -3.53 -2.09 2.47
C ASP A 141 -4.97 -1.57 2.39
N LEU A 142 -5.24 -0.52 1.57
CA LEU A 142 -6.56 0.13 1.48
C LEU A 142 -7.69 -0.82 1.05
N GLY A 143 -7.36 -1.84 0.28
CA GLY A 143 -8.28 -2.82 -0.28
C GLY A 143 -8.54 -4.04 0.59
N HIS A 144 -7.95 -4.13 1.77
CA HIS A 144 -8.20 -5.27 2.67
C HIS A 144 -9.66 -5.35 3.10
N THR A 145 -10.13 -6.59 3.26
CA THR A 145 -11.49 -6.93 3.67
C THR A 145 -11.71 -6.73 5.17
N PRO A 146 -12.97 -6.63 5.65
CA PRO A 146 -13.24 -6.86 7.07
C PRO A 146 -12.76 -8.26 7.48
N PHE A 147 -12.40 -8.41 8.75
CA PHE A 147 -11.89 -9.65 9.35
C PHE A 147 -10.58 -10.20 8.73
N GLY A 148 -9.76 -9.31 8.16
CA GLY A 148 -8.42 -9.61 7.67
C GLY A 148 -8.38 -10.74 6.62
N HIS A 149 -7.47 -11.70 6.79
CA HIS A 149 -7.30 -12.82 5.85
C HIS A 149 -8.51 -13.75 5.76
N THR A 150 -9.34 -13.84 6.81
CA THR A 150 -10.57 -14.64 6.78
C THR A 150 -11.57 -14.06 5.79
N GLY A 151 -11.76 -12.72 5.82
CA GLY A 151 -12.61 -12.05 4.84
C GLY A 151 -12.09 -12.16 3.41
N GLU A 152 -10.77 -12.10 3.20
CA GLU A 152 -10.15 -12.30 1.89
C GLU A 152 -10.42 -13.73 1.37
N ARG A 153 -10.22 -14.75 2.22
CA ARG A 153 -10.44 -16.16 1.86
C ARG A 153 -11.88 -16.44 1.44
N ILE A 154 -12.85 -15.87 2.16
CA ILE A 154 -14.27 -16.09 1.83
C ILE A 154 -14.68 -15.32 0.57
N LEU A 155 -14.26 -14.06 0.39
CA LEU A 155 -14.54 -13.32 -0.84
C LEU A 155 -13.89 -13.98 -2.05
N LYS A 156 -12.69 -14.55 -1.92
CA LYS A 156 -12.06 -15.34 -2.98
C LYS A 156 -12.91 -16.56 -3.36
N LYS A 157 -13.49 -17.26 -2.38
CA LYS A 157 -14.40 -18.40 -2.63
C LYS A 157 -15.69 -17.95 -3.34
N LEU A 158 -16.30 -16.83 -2.91
CA LEU A 158 -17.59 -16.36 -3.44
C LEU A 158 -17.49 -15.70 -4.82
N CYS A 159 -16.38 -14.99 -5.07
CA CYS A 159 -16.17 -14.23 -6.32
C CYS A 159 -15.27 -14.95 -7.32
N ASN A 160 -14.75 -16.16 -7.00
CA ASN A 160 -13.74 -16.93 -7.72
C ASN A 160 -12.34 -16.27 -7.74
N GLU A 161 -12.24 -14.98 -7.44
CA GLU A 161 -10.97 -14.23 -7.40
C GLU A 161 -11.08 -13.05 -6.46
N PHE A 162 -10.13 -12.94 -5.52
CA PHE A 162 -9.95 -11.76 -4.68
C PHE A 162 -8.48 -11.68 -4.25
N LYS A 163 -7.90 -10.50 -4.37
CA LYS A 163 -6.58 -10.15 -3.86
C LYS A 163 -6.63 -8.72 -3.33
N HIS A 164 -6.19 -8.53 -2.09
CA HIS A 164 -6.24 -7.22 -1.44
C HIS A 164 -5.44 -6.13 -2.18
N ASN A 165 -4.30 -6.48 -2.81
CA ASN A 165 -3.49 -5.54 -3.59
C ASN A 165 -4.22 -5.05 -4.85
N GLU A 166 -4.90 -5.93 -5.59
CA GLU A 166 -5.75 -5.55 -6.72
C GLU A 166 -6.94 -4.70 -6.25
N GLN A 167 -7.52 -5.04 -5.11
CA GLN A 167 -8.59 -4.27 -4.51
C GLN A 167 -8.08 -2.91 -3.99
N SER A 168 -6.83 -2.81 -3.47
CA SER A 168 -6.22 -1.52 -3.07
C SER A 168 -6.07 -0.59 -4.27
N LEU A 169 -5.59 -1.11 -5.41
CA LEU A 169 -5.55 -0.35 -6.65
C LEU A 169 -6.95 0.09 -7.10
N ARG A 170 -7.94 -0.80 -7.04
CA ARG A 170 -9.33 -0.49 -7.39
C ARG A 170 -9.94 0.57 -6.47
N VAL A 171 -9.59 0.57 -5.20
CA VAL A 171 -10.00 1.62 -4.24
C VAL A 171 -9.47 2.98 -4.69
N VAL A 172 -8.19 3.10 -4.99
CA VAL A 172 -7.57 4.39 -5.35
C VAL A 172 -7.90 4.85 -6.76
N ASP A 173 -8.23 3.94 -7.67
CA ASP A 173 -8.55 4.28 -9.06
C ASP A 173 -10.05 4.54 -9.30
N ILE A 174 -10.96 3.93 -8.50
CA ILE A 174 -12.39 3.89 -8.81
C ILE A 174 -13.26 4.23 -7.60
N LEU A 175 -13.02 3.61 -6.43
CA LEU A 175 -13.98 3.61 -5.32
C LEU A 175 -13.87 4.84 -4.41
N GLU A 176 -12.71 5.47 -4.34
CA GLU A 176 -12.60 6.78 -3.67
C GLU A 176 -13.12 7.88 -4.60
N ILE A 177 -13.68 8.92 -3.99
CA ILE A 177 -14.18 10.10 -4.71
C ILE A 177 -13.35 11.32 -4.34
N ARG A 178 -12.80 11.99 -5.34
CA ARG A 178 -12.04 13.22 -5.17
C ARG A 178 -12.62 14.32 -6.07
N ASN A 179 -13.02 15.45 -5.46
CA ASN A 179 -13.62 16.56 -6.17
C ASN A 179 -14.81 16.17 -7.08
N GLY A 180 -15.65 15.23 -6.60
CA GLY A 180 -16.80 14.71 -7.33
C GLY A 180 -16.48 13.74 -8.48
N LYS A 181 -15.20 13.36 -8.65
CA LYS A 181 -14.76 12.40 -9.68
C LYS A 181 -14.30 11.09 -9.04
N PRO A 182 -14.51 9.94 -9.69
CA PRO A 182 -13.98 8.67 -9.27
C PRO A 182 -12.45 8.65 -9.25
N GLY A 183 -11.88 7.99 -8.27
CA GLY A 183 -10.45 7.77 -8.10
C GLY A 183 -9.69 8.95 -7.48
N LEU A 184 -8.52 8.63 -6.95
CA LEU A 184 -7.58 9.59 -6.38
C LEU A 184 -6.65 10.20 -7.45
N ASN A 185 -6.59 9.61 -8.64
CA ASN A 185 -5.71 9.98 -9.74
C ASN A 185 -4.24 10.05 -9.29
N LEU A 186 -3.74 8.93 -8.76
CA LEU A 186 -2.35 8.79 -8.30
C LEU A 186 -1.37 8.62 -9.46
N THR A 187 -0.09 8.87 -9.23
CA THR A 187 0.99 8.64 -10.20
C THR A 187 1.16 7.14 -10.48
N PHE A 188 1.78 6.83 -11.61
CA PHE A 188 2.09 5.46 -12.00
C PHE A 188 2.89 4.73 -10.92
N GLU A 189 3.92 5.36 -10.36
CA GLU A 189 4.85 4.77 -9.41
C GLU A 189 4.13 4.37 -8.10
N VAL A 190 3.24 5.21 -7.61
CA VAL A 190 2.42 4.88 -6.41
C VAL A 190 1.44 3.75 -6.70
N ARG A 191 0.77 3.78 -7.85
CA ARG A 191 -0.18 2.73 -8.26
C ARG A 191 0.51 1.38 -8.48
N ASP A 192 1.67 1.39 -9.11
CA ASP A 192 2.50 0.20 -9.32
C ASP A 192 2.96 -0.38 -7.99
N GLY A 193 3.48 0.45 -7.08
CA GLY A 193 3.90 0.02 -5.76
C GLY A 193 2.74 -0.57 -4.93
N ILE A 194 1.54 0.03 -4.97
CA ILE A 194 0.34 -0.51 -4.31
C ILE A 194 -0.05 -1.87 -4.91
N LEU A 195 -0.05 -2.01 -6.23
CA LEU A 195 -0.44 -3.26 -6.89
C LEU A 195 0.55 -4.39 -6.64
N ASN A 196 1.85 -4.06 -6.68
CA ASN A 196 2.92 -5.05 -6.70
C ASN A 196 3.62 -5.22 -5.33
N HIS A 197 3.08 -4.66 -4.23
CA HIS A 197 3.69 -4.79 -2.90
C HIS A 197 3.78 -6.24 -2.38
N PRO A 198 2.87 -7.21 -2.68
CA PRO A 198 3.10 -8.58 -2.21
C PRO A 198 4.39 -9.16 -2.79
N LEU A 199 5.21 -9.78 -1.94
CA LEU A 199 6.57 -10.29 -2.27
C LEU A 199 6.69 -11.19 -3.50
N LYS A 200 5.60 -11.76 -3.97
CA LYS A 200 5.57 -12.58 -5.20
C LYS A 200 5.59 -11.75 -6.49
N TYR A 201 5.43 -10.45 -6.37
CA TYR A 201 5.50 -9.49 -7.48
C TYR A 201 6.74 -8.61 -7.30
N GLU A 202 7.15 -7.95 -8.37
CA GLU A 202 8.29 -7.04 -8.37
C GLU A 202 7.80 -5.63 -8.73
N PRO A 203 7.75 -4.70 -7.76
CA PRO A 203 7.46 -3.30 -8.05
C PRO A 203 8.51 -2.70 -8.98
N ALA A 204 8.07 -1.80 -9.86
CA ALA A 204 8.92 -1.15 -10.86
C ALA A 204 9.96 -0.17 -10.27
N THR A 205 9.81 0.20 -8.99
CA THR A 205 10.67 1.17 -8.30
C THR A 205 11.31 0.54 -7.07
N LEU A 206 12.51 0.99 -6.69
CA LEU A 206 13.16 0.53 -5.47
C LEU A 206 12.35 0.91 -4.23
N GLU A 207 11.68 2.05 -4.26
CA GLU A 207 10.77 2.50 -3.19
C GLU A 207 9.61 1.51 -2.99
N GLY A 208 9.05 0.99 -4.08
CA GLY A 208 8.04 -0.07 -4.02
C GLY A 208 8.58 -1.38 -3.46
N GLN A 209 9.81 -1.78 -3.85
CA GLN A 209 10.48 -2.97 -3.32
C GLN A 209 10.76 -2.83 -1.82
N ILE A 210 11.16 -1.65 -1.35
CA ILE A 210 11.32 -1.36 0.08
C ILE A 210 10.00 -1.57 0.82
N VAL A 211 8.88 -1.05 0.31
CA VAL A 211 7.58 -1.25 0.97
C VAL A 211 7.21 -2.71 1.04
N SER A 212 7.45 -3.48 -0.02
CA SER A 212 7.18 -4.92 -0.07
C SER A 212 7.92 -5.70 1.03
N ILE A 213 9.22 -5.41 1.25
CA ILE A 213 10.00 -6.09 2.28
C ILE A 213 9.68 -5.54 3.68
N SER A 214 9.37 -4.26 3.81
CA SER A 214 9.01 -3.61 5.07
C SER A 214 7.68 -4.09 5.62
N ASP A 215 6.69 -4.34 4.76
CA ASP A 215 5.42 -4.98 5.15
C ASP A 215 5.70 -6.33 5.83
N ARG A 216 6.56 -7.16 5.21
CA ARG A 216 6.96 -8.45 5.80
C ARG A 216 7.66 -8.28 7.14
N ILE A 217 8.60 -7.36 7.27
CA ILE A 217 9.29 -7.09 8.54
C ILE A 217 8.29 -6.65 9.61
N ALA A 218 7.36 -5.75 9.27
CA ALA A 218 6.36 -5.24 10.19
C ALA A 218 5.47 -6.37 10.70
N TYR A 219 4.78 -7.12 9.80
CA TYR A 219 3.81 -8.12 10.25
C TYR A 219 4.45 -9.26 11.05
N ILE A 220 5.62 -9.75 10.66
CA ILE A 220 6.32 -10.81 11.42
C ILE A 220 6.60 -10.33 12.86
N ASN A 221 7.10 -9.13 13.01
CA ASN A 221 7.53 -8.65 14.31
C ASN A 221 6.37 -8.26 15.23
N HIS A 222 5.35 -7.59 14.71
CA HIS A 222 4.21 -7.23 15.55
C HIS A 222 3.30 -8.41 15.86
N ASP A 223 3.19 -9.41 14.97
CA ASP A 223 2.38 -10.61 15.22
C ASP A 223 2.98 -11.48 16.33
N ILE A 224 4.31 -11.48 16.48
CA ILE A 224 4.98 -12.12 17.63
C ILE A 224 4.53 -11.46 18.94
N ASP A 225 4.57 -10.13 19.01
CA ASP A 225 4.17 -9.39 20.21
C ASP A 225 2.71 -9.62 20.56
N ASP A 226 1.83 -9.58 19.55
CA ASP A 226 0.40 -9.80 19.74
C ASP A 226 0.10 -11.26 20.13
N ALA A 227 0.83 -12.24 19.58
CA ALA A 227 0.70 -13.65 19.93
C ALA A 227 1.17 -13.96 21.36
N ILE A 228 2.25 -13.33 21.81
CA ILE A 228 2.73 -13.45 23.20
C ILE A 228 1.71 -12.81 24.15
N ARG A 229 1.22 -11.61 23.83
CA ARG A 229 0.19 -10.91 24.63
C ARG A 229 -1.11 -11.69 24.71
N GLY A 230 -1.52 -12.31 23.60
CA GLY A 230 -2.72 -13.17 23.52
C GLY A 230 -2.50 -14.56 24.13
N HIS A 231 -1.34 -14.84 24.75
CA HIS A 231 -0.99 -16.15 25.32
C HIS A 231 -1.09 -17.33 24.33
N ILE A 232 -0.95 -17.05 23.03
CA ILE A 232 -0.94 -18.07 21.97
C ILE A 232 0.41 -18.78 21.96
N ILE A 233 1.50 -18.01 22.11
CA ILE A 233 2.86 -18.50 22.31
C ILE A 233 3.47 -17.83 23.53
N THR A 234 4.46 -18.49 24.15
CA THR A 234 5.19 -17.92 25.30
C THR A 234 6.43 -17.16 24.87
N ASN A 235 7.11 -17.61 23.81
CA ASN A 235 8.28 -17.00 23.22
C ASN A 235 8.52 -17.56 21.81
N ILE A 236 9.47 -16.97 21.09
CA ILE A 236 10.01 -17.53 19.85
C ILE A 236 11.27 -18.37 20.13
N PRO A 237 11.64 -19.35 19.26
CA PRO A 237 12.84 -20.16 19.42
C PRO A 237 14.12 -19.36 19.59
N ASP A 238 15.05 -19.86 20.45
CA ASP A 238 16.30 -19.20 20.82
C ASP A 238 17.18 -18.81 19.62
N LYS A 239 17.13 -19.58 18.53
CA LYS A 239 17.88 -19.25 17.32
C LYS A 239 17.52 -17.86 16.77
N PHE A 240 16.24 -17.47 16.81
CA PHE A 240 15.80 -16.15 16.34
C PHE A 240 16.19 -15.05 17.34
N LEU A 241 16.10 -15.33 18.64
CA LEU A 241 16.52 -14.38 19.67
C LEU A 241 18.01 -14.04 19.55
N LYS A 242 18.85 -15.06 19.25
CA LYS A 242 20.29 -14.91 19.14
C LYS A 242 20.73 -14.15 17.89
N HIS A 243 20.11 -14.42 16.74
CA HIS A 243 20.56 -13.88 15.45
C HIS A 243 19.81 -12.65 15.00
N LEU A 244 18.50 -12.55 15.29
CA LEU A 244 17.69 -11.38 14.89
C LEU A 244 17.52 -10.36 16.03
N GLY A 245 17.58 -10.81 17.29
CA GLY A 245 17.42 -9.96 18.46
C GLY A 245 16.33 -10.42 19.42
N SER A 246 16.51 -10.13 20.71
CA SER A 246 15.64 -10.59 21.79
C SER A 246 14.37 -9.75 21.97
N SER A 247 14.37 -8.52 21.50
CA SER A 247 13.22 -7.62 21.57
C SER A 247 12.67 -7.26 20.18
N HIS A 248 11.42 -6.79 20.14
CA HIS A 248 10.77 -6.28 18.93
C HIS A 248 11.66 -5.27 18.19
N GLY A 249 12.13 -4.23 18.90
CA GLY A 249 12.95 -3.19 18.30
C GLY A 249 14.31 -3.71 17.79
N GLN A 250 14.93 -4.66 18.49
CA GLN A 250 16.20 -5.27 18.05
C GLN A 250 16.00 -6.07 16.77
N ARG A 251 14.95 -6.89 16.67
CA ARG A 251 14.65 -7.68 15.46
C ARG A 251 14.45 -6.78 14.23
N ILE A 252 13.62 -5.75 14.38
CA ILE A 252 13.39 -4.78 13.31
C ILE A 252 14.70 -4.09 12.90
N ASN A 253 15.48 -3.63 13.89
CA ASN A 253 16.74 -2.93 13.61
C ASN A 253 17.75 -3.81 12.89
N THR A 254 17.89 -5.09 13.29
CA THR A 254 18.78 -6.05 12.61
C THR A 254 18.37 -6.23 11.16
N MET A 255 17.06 -6.42 10.86
CA MET A 255 16.58 -6.60 9.51
C MET A 255 16.75 -5.32 8.64
N ILE A 256 16.51 -4.14 9.21
CA ILE A 256 16.71 -2.85 8.53
C ILE A 256 18.19 -2.64 8.20
N LEU A 257 19.09 -2.84 9.15
CA LEU A 257 20.52 -2.66 8.95
C LEU A 257 21.07 -3.63 7.90
N ASP A 258 20.64 -4.88 7.93
CA ASP A 258 21.03 -5.87 6.92
C ASP A 258 20.61 -5.45 5.50
N ILE A 259 19.38 -4.99 5.32
CA ILE A 259 18.91 -4.51 4.03
C ILE A 259 19.72 -3.30 3.55
N ILE A 260 19.96 -2.31 4.41
CA ILE A 260 20.73 -1.12 4.06
C ILE A 260 22.13 -1.51 3.59
N GLN A 261 22.85 -2.33 4.36
CA GLN A 261 24.21 -2.76 4.06
C GLN A 261 24.32 -3.56 2.76
N ASN A 262 23.30 -4.39 2.46
CA ASN A 262 23.31 -5.23 1.28
C ASN A 262 22.76 -4.53 0.01
N SER A 263 22.03 -3.40 0.16
CA SER A 263 21.40 -2.67 -0.94
C SER A 263 22.13 -1.37 -1.31
N GLU A 264 23.07 -0.91 -0.47
CA GLU A 264 23.79 0.34 -0.70
C GLU A 264 24.51 0.34 -2.06
N ASN A 265 24.29 1.42 -2.85
CA ASN A 265 24.83 1.60 -4.20
C ASN A 265 24.45 0.49 -5.21
N LYS A 266 23.30 -0.17 -5.01
CA LYS A 266 22.77 -1.20 -5.92
C LYS A 266 21.39 -0.80 -6.47
N ASN A 267 21.12 -1.27 -7.69
CA ASN A 267 19.79 -1.14 -8.30
C ASN A 267 18.88 -2.32 -7.89
N SER A 268 18.86 -2.65 -6.59
CA SER A 268 18.02 -3.72 -6.03
C SER A 268 17.98 -3.61 -4.51
N ILE A 269 16.87 -4.00 -3.91
CA ILE A 269 16.71 -4.08 -2.46
C ILE A 269 16.93 -5.54 -2.03
N ILE A 270 18.00 -5.77 -1.26
CA ILE A 270 18.50 -7.11 -0.94
C ILE A 270 18.62 -7.28 0.57
N MET A 271 18.15 -8.40 1.06
CA MET A 271 18.47 -8.94 2.41
C MET A 271 19.54 -10.03 2.23
N SER A 272 20.50 -10.15 3.15
CA SER A 272 21.48 -11.22 3.10
C SER A 272 20.82 -12.60 3.17
N ASP A 273 21.45 -13.62 2.61
CA ASP A 273 20.91 -15.00 2.61
C ASP A 273 20.65 -15.52 4.03
N GLU A 274 21.50 -15.16 4.99
CA GLU A 274 21.34 -15.54 6.40
C GLU A 274 20.06 -14.93 6.99
N VAL A 275 19.90 -13.60 6.92
CA VAL A 275 18.75 -12.89 7.49
C VAL A 275 17.47 -13.22 6.74
N ALA A 276 17.53 -13.40 5.42
CA ALA A 276 16.39 -13.81 4.59
C ALA A 276 15.90 -15.22 4.98
N THR A 277 16.83 -16.17 5.20
CA THR A 277 16.51 -17.52 5.65
C THR A 277 15.86 -17.49 7.03
N LEU A 278 16.47 -16.81 8.00
CA LEU A 278 15.93 -16.68 9.36
C LEU A 278 14.55 -15.99 9.37
N THR A 279 14.38 -14.96 8.55
CA THR A 279 13.09 -14.26 8.41
C THR A 279 12.01 -15.18 7.82
N THR A 280 12.38 -16.04 6.87
CA THR A 280 11.46 -17.03 6.29
C THR A 280 11.08 -18.11 7.29
N GLU A 281 12.05 -18.66 8.00
CA GLU A 281 11.81 -19.66 9.05
C GLU A 281 10.99 -19.10 10.22
N LEU A 282 11.22 -17.83 10.59
CA LEU A 282 10.42 -17.15 11.63
C LEU A 282 8.97 -16.96 11.19
N ARG A 283 8.75 -16.59 9.92
CA ARG A 283 7.42 -16.54 9.34
C ARG A 283 6.74 -17.92 9.38
N ASP A 284 7.45 -18.96 8.97
CA ASP A 284 6.88 -20.32 8.92
C ASP A 284 6.55 -20.82 10.34
N PHE A 285 7.38 -20.48 11.33
CA PHE A 285 7.07 -20.69 12.75
C PHE A 285 5.75 -20.00 13.17
N LEU A 286 5.52 -18.75 12.73
CA LEU A 286 4.25 -18.06 13.02
C LEU A 286 3.05 -18.72 12.32
N PHE A 287 3.21 -19.20 11.09
CA PHE A 287 2.15 -19.95 10.42
C PHE A 287 1.74 -21.18 11.20
N GLU A 288 2.69 -21.98 11.67
CA GLU A 288 2.43 -23.23 12.38
C GLU A 288 1.87 -23.00 13.80
N ASN A 289 2.41 -22.04 14.54
CA ASN A 289 2.13 -21.90 15.97
C ASN A 289 1.12 -20.79 16.31
N VAL A 290 0.93 -19.83 15.42
CA VAL A 290 0.04 -18.68 15.65
C VAL A 290 -1.18 -18.72 14.73
N TYR A 291 -0.98 -18.69 13.42
CA TYR A 291 -2.12 -18.53 12.48
C TYR A 291 -2.97 -19.79 12.31
N TYR A 292 -2.40 -21.00 12.54
CA TYR A 292 -3.16 -22.26 12.54
C TYR A 292 -3.63 -22.69 13.94
N ASN A 293 -3.43 -21.85 14.96
CA ASN A 293 -3.86 -22.17 16.32
C ASN A 293 -5.40 -22.24 16.42
N LYS A 294 -5.92 -23.24 17.13
CA LYS A 294 -7.37 -23.46 17.27
C LYS A 294 -8.09 -22.29 17.97
N ILE A 295 -7.41 -21.61 18.90
CA ILE A 295 -7.98 -20.44 19.62
C ILE A 295 -8.16 -19.27 18.63
N ALA A 296 -7.13 -18.98 17.82
CA ALA A 296 -7.22 -17.95 16.78
C ALA A 296 -8.30 -18.25 15.75
N LYS A 297 -8.55 -19.55 15.47
CA LYS A 297 -9.54 -20.00 14.51
C LYS A 297 -10.97 -20.09 15.04
N SER A 298 -11.19 -20.06 16.35
CA SER A 298 -12.52 -20.31 16.94
C SER A 298 -13.59 -19.32 16.45
N GLU A 299 -13.20 -18.11 16.09
CA GLU A 299 -14.10 -17.06 15.59
C GLU A 299 -14.10 -16.93 14.05
N GLU A 300 -13.18 -17.60 13.36
CA GLU A 300 -13.08 -17.49 11.88
C GLU A 300 -14.35 -17.99 11.18
N ASP A 301 -14.90 -19.11 11.62
CA ASP A 301 -16.12 -19.68 11.00
C ASP A 301 -17.31 -18.74 11.16
N LYS A 302 -17.42 -18.03 12.28
CA LYS A 302 -18.47 -17.04 12.51
C LYS A 302 -18.32 -15.84 11.57
N THR A 303 -17.08 -15.36 11.39
CA THR A 303 -16.83 -14.24 10.48
C THR A 303 -17.00 -14.61 9.02
N MET A 304 -16.62 -15.84 8.63
CA MET A 304 -16.92 -16.35 7.29
C MET A 304 -18.43 -16.40 7.04
N PHE A 305 -19.19 -16.89 8.01
CA PHE A 305 -20.65 -16.93 7.94
C PHE A 305 -21.26 -15.53 7.76
N ILE A 306 -20.79 -14.53 8.53
CA ILE A 306 -21.24 -13.13 8.39
C ILE A 306 -21.03 -12.63 6.98
N VAL A 307 -19.81 -12.75 6.43
CA VAL A 307 -19.49 -12.25 5.08
C VAL A 307 -20.28 -12.99 4.01
N GLU A 308 -20.43 -14.33 4.13
CA GLU A 308 -21.21 -15.14 3.19
C GLU A 308 -22.68 -14.71 3.18
N LYS A 309 -23.29 -14.51 4.34
CA LYS A 309 -24.69 -14.08 4.44
C LYS A 309 -24.92 -12.67 3.89
N ILE A 310 -24.02 -11.73 4.16
CA ILE A 310 -24.08 -10.38 3.57
C ILE A 310 -23.99 -10.49 2.04
N TYR A 311 -23.06 -11.29 1.50
CA TYR A 311 -22.89 -11.47 0.07
C TYR A 311 -24.12 -12.12 -0.58
N GLU A 312 -24.70 -13.18 0.02
CA GLU A 312 -25.93 -13.82 -0.45
C GLU A 312 -27.10 -12.84 -0.49
N TYR A 313 -27.24 -12.00 0.55
CA TYR A 313 -28.32 -11.00 0.61
C TYR A 313 -28.23 -10.02 -0.55
N TYR A 314 -27.07 -9.39 -0.77
CA TYR A 314 -26.92 -8.40 -1.85
C TYR A 314 -26.87 -9.03 -3.24
N THR A 315 -26.59 -10.33 -3.36
CA THR A 315 -26.75 -11.06 -4.61
C THR A 315 -28.23 -11.16 -5.02
N LYS A 316 -29.11 -11.35 -4.05
CA LYS A 316 -30.56 -11.41 -4.27
C LYS A 316 -31.22 -10.03 -4.34
N ASN A 317 -30.69 -9.06 -3.61
CA ASN A 317 -31.26 -7.73 -3.42
C ASN A 317 -30.24 -6.64 -3.85
N PHE A 318 -29.76 -6.69 -5.09
CA PHE A 318 -28.70 -5.81 -5.58
C PHE A 318 -29.04 -4.31 -5.43
N ASP A 319 -30.28 -3.96 -5.71
CA ASP A 319 -30.75 -2.56 -5.66
C ASP A 319 -30.86 -2.00 -4.23
N SER A 320 -30.72 -2.85 -3.21
CA SER A 320 -30.60 -2.41 -1.81
C SER A 320 -29.18 -2.01 -1.39
N LEU A 321 -28.21 -2.14 -2.28
CA LEU A 321 -26.86 -1.55 -2.06
C LEU A 321 -26.96 -0.02 -1.93
N PRO A 322 -26.02 0.61 -1.19
CA PRO A 322 -25.94 2.06 -1.18
C PRO A 322 -25.85 2.65 -2.60
N GLU A 323 -26.57 3.74 -2.84
CA GLU A 323 -26.71 4.41 -4.14
C GLU A 323 -25.37 4.60 -4.86
N PHE A 324 -24.32 4.93 -4.14
CA PHE A 324 -22.97 5.06 -4.68
C PHE A 324 -22.50 3.83 -5.48
N TYR A 325 -22.72 2.63 -4.95
CA TYR A 325 -22.32 1.39 -5.61
C TYR A 325 -23.24 1.04 -6.79
N VAL A 326 -24.53 1.29 -6.67
CA VAL A 326 -25.49 1.13 -7.77
C VAL A 326 -25.13 2.08 -8.93
N ASN A 327 -24.74 3.32 -8.62
CA ASN A 327 -24.31 4.30 -9.63
C ASN A 327 -22.99 3.88 -10.31
N ILE A 328 -22.04 3.28 -9.59
CA ILE A 328 -20.82 2.72 -10.21
C ILE A 328 -21.18 1.60 -11.18
N TYR A 329 -22.10 0.71 -10.80
CA TYR A 329 -22.59 -0.36 -11.68
C TYR A 329 -23.22 0.19 -12.96
N ASN A 330 -24.13 1.14 -12.83
CA ASN A 330 -24.88 1.72 -13.96
C ASN A 330 -23.99 2.50 -14.94
N ASN A 331 -22.91 3.09 -14.46
CA ASN A 331 -22.03 3.95 -15.26
C ASN A 331 -20.78 3.22 -15.81
N ASN A 332 -20.61 1.94 -15.52
CA ASN A 332 -19.44 1.16 -15.92
C ASN A 332 -19.85 -0.28 -16.28
N ASN A 333 -19.05 -0.97 -17.08
CA ASN A 333 -19.28 -2.37 -17.45
C ASN A 333 -18.81 -3.38 -16.38
N PHE A 334 -19.03 -3.09 -15.10
CA PHE A 334 -18.70 -4.01 -14.03
C PHE A 334 -19.82 -5.03 -13.79
N SER A 335 -19.48 -6.22 -13.36
CA SER A 335 -20.48 -7.22 -12.97
C SER A 335 -21.09 -6.91 -11.59
N LYS A 336 -22.32 -7.35 -11.34
CA LYS A 336 -22.93 -7.24 -10.01
C LYS A 336 -22.06 -7.86 -8.92
N LYS A 337 -21.37 -8.96 -9.22
CA LYS A 337 -20.46 -9.64 -8.28
C LYS A 337 -19.28 -8.73 -7.87
N GLU A 338 -18.69 -8.00 -8.81
CA GLU A 338 -17.61 -7.05 -8.52
C GLU A 338 -18.09 -5.92 -7.61
N ILE A 339 -19.26 -5.38 -7.85
CA ILE A 339 -19.80 -4.28 -7.03
C ILE A 339 -20.15 -4.74 -5.62
N ILE A 340 -20.73 -5.94 -5.46
CA ILE A 340 -21.00 -6.52 -4.14
C ILE A 340 -19.69 -6.77 -3.39
N LYS A 341 -18.68 -7.32 -4.08
CA LYS A 341 -17.32 -7.51 -3.57
C LYS A 341 -16.72 -6.18 -3.10
N ASP A 342 -16.80 -5.13 -3.90
CA ASP A 342 -16.29 -3.79 -3.57
C ASP A 342 -16.95 -3.23 -2.30
N TYR A 343 -18.28 -3.37 -2.20
CA TYR A 343 -19.02 -2.92 -1.02
C TYR A 343 -18.60 -3.65 0.23
N ILE A 344 -18.53 -4.99 0.19
CA ILE A 344 -18.14 -5.81 1.34
C ILE A 344 -16.67 -5.56 1.71
N ALA A 345 -15.76 -5.55 0.74
CA ALA A 345 -14.34 -5.27 0.99
C ALA A 345 -14.11 -3.88 1.60
N GLY A 346 -14.96 -2.91 1.26
CA GLY A 346 -14.94 -1.56 1.83
C GLY A 346 -15.45 -1.46 3.27
N MET A 347 -16.09 -2.48 3.84
CA MET A 347 -16.58 -2.46 5.20
C MET A 347 -15.44 -2.52 6.23
N THR A 348 -15.68 -1.97 7.42
CA THR A 348 -14.92 -2.29 8.63
C THR A 348 -15.54 -3.50 9.30
N ASP A 349 -14.81 -4.15 10.20
CA ASP A 349 -15.31 -5.31 10.95
C ASP A 349 -16.61 -4.99 11.70
N ARG A 350 -16.61 -3.86 12.41
CA ARG A 350 -17.81 -3.38 13.13
C ARG A 350 -18.98 -3.09 12.21
N TYR A 351 -18.72 -2.53 11.04
CA TYR A 351 -19.78 -2.24 10.08
C TYR A 351 -20.34 -3.52 9.45
N ALA A 352 -19.49 -4.50 9.15
CA ALA A 352 -19.95 -5.80 8.65
C ALA A 352 -20.83 -6.52 9.68
N MET A 353 -20.45 -6.55 10.97
CA MET A 353 -21.28 -7.09 12.03
C MET A 353 -22.62 -6.35 12.14
N LYS A 354 -22.60 -5.02 12.13
CA LYS A 354 -23.84 -4.22 12.17
C LYS A 354 -24.77 -4.50 11.00
N VAL A 355 -24.23 -4.57 9.78
CA VAL A 355 -25.02 -4.91 8.58
C VAL A 355 -25.64 -6.32 8.71
N PHE A 356 -24.86 -7.29 9.20
CA PHE A 356 -25.38 -8.63 9.45
C PHE A 356 -26.52 -8.62 10.48
N GLU A 357 -26.36 -7.92 11.58
CA GLU A 357 -27.41 -7.77 12.61
C GLU A 357 -28.68 -7.14 12.02
N GLU A 358 -28.54 -6.08 11.25
CA GLU A 358 -29.67 -5.39 10.59
C GLU A 358 -30.43 -6.27 9.62
N LEU A 359 -29.74 -7.19 8.93
CA LEU A 359 -30.31 -8.06 7.91
C LEU A 359 -30.91 -9.36 8.46
N TYR A 360 -30.37 -9.90 9.55
CA TYR A 360 -30.67 -11.26 9.99
C TYR A 360 -31.14 -11.37 11.44
N ILE A 361 -30.96 -10.35 12.26
CA ILE A 361 -31.42 -10.38 13.67
C ILE A 361 -32.70 -9.56 13.78
N PRO A 362 -33.82 -10.17 14.21
CA PRO A 362 -35.07 -9.45 14.36
C PRO A 362 -34.97 -8.38 15.48
N LYS A 363 -35.51 -7.21 15.21
CA LYS A 363 -35.61 -6.14 16.20
C LYS A 363 -36.89 -6.31 17.02
N PRO A 364 -36.83 -6.09 18.35
CA PRO A 364 -38.05 -6.07 19.14
C PRO A 364 -38.98 -4.95 18.66
N TRP A 365 -40.27 -5.22 18.67
CA TRP A 365 -41.29 -4.18 18.44
C TRP A 365 -41.22 -3.19 19.59
N LEU A 366 -41.10 -1.90 19.26
CA LEU A 366 -41.20 -0.79 20.23
C LEU A 366 -42.65 -0.36 20.34
#